data_8f2364a4ccc2b6a5e67b382a88caf8f8
#
_entry.id   8f2364a4ccc2b6a5e67b382a88caf8f8
#
_cell.length_a   1.000
_cell.length_b   1.000
_cell.length_c   1.000
_cell.angle_alpha   90.00
_cell.angle_beta   90.00
_cell.angle_gamma   90.00
#
_symmetry.space_group_name_H-M   'P 1'
#
loop_
_entity.id
_entity.type
_entity.pdbx_description
1 polymer ?
#
loop_
_entity_poly.entity_id
_entity_poly.type
_entity_poly.pdbx_seq_one_letter_code
_entity_poly.pdbx_strand_id
1 'polypeptide(L)'
;LDNSPIPPFVGSNSWVIAPQKTKNGKVIFANDPHIGFSQPGTWYEAHIVTPEMELYGCYLAGTPYPLLGHTRDYAYGLTMFENDDIDLYQEENNSADANQYKTPTGYETYVSVERTIKVKDSSDVVLSVKSSRHGPIMNDLIDGLDSKKPVAMSWIYTQQPLHILDAVYQLSHAKSKADFQKGVSLIAAPGLNVMYGDAKGNVAWWATGKLYKHNEGVNTNFILDGASGDDDITEFLDFSKNPSAENPEWGYVYSANNQPEAVDGFLYPGYYLPEDRAKRITQVLDSKSNWDKEAGSKMMVD
;
A
#
# COMPACT_ATOMS: atom_id res chain seq x y z
N LEU A 1 0.97 -8.11 -15.65
CA LEU A 1 0.01 -8.02 -14.53
C LEU A 1 -1.16 -9.02 -14.68
N ASP A 2 -1.63 -9.31 -15.90
CA ASP A 2 -2.77 -10.20 -16.15
C ASP A 2 -2.51 -11.65 -15.70
N ASN A 3 -1.25 -12.04 -15.53
CA ASN A 3 -0.82 -13.36 -15.04
C ASN A 3 -0.25 -13.31 -13.61
N SER A 4 -0.43 -12.20 -12.90
CA SER A 4 -0.02 -12.10 -11.51
C SER A 4 -0.84 -13.05 -10.63
N PRO A 5 -0.22 -13.80 -9.69
CA PRO A 5 -0.95 -14.61 -8.72
C PRO A 5 -1.79 -13.78 -7.75
N ILE A 6 -1.60 -12.46 -7.73
CA ILE A 6 -2.40 -11.51 -6.96
C ILE A 6 -3.39 -10.88 -7.93
N PRO A 7 -4.72 -11.07 -7.75
CA PRO A 7 -5.70 -10.44 -8.62
C PRO A 7 -5.52 -8.92 -8.59
N PRO A 8 -5.59 -8.25 -9.76
CA PRO A 8 -5.52 -6.79 -9.80
C PRO A 8 -6.66 -6.22 -8.96
N PHE A 9 -6.35 -5.25 -8.10
CA PHE A 9 -7.37 -4.48 -7.41
C PHE A 9 -8.19 -3.71 -8.46
N VAL A 10 -9.50 -3.85 -8.37
CA VAL A 10 -10.41 -3.18 -9.31
C VAL A 10 -10.48 -1.67 -9.03
N GLY A 11 -9.95 -1.24 -7.90
CA GLY A 11 -9.91 0.14 -7.43
C GLY A 11 -10.59 0.29 -6.07
N SER A 12 -10.69 1.53 -5.59
CA SER A 12 -11.42 1.88 -4.36
C SER A 12 -11.75 3.36 -4.39
N ASN A 13 -12.78 3.77 -3.65
CA ASN A 13 -13.09 5.17 -3.42
C ASN A 13 -13.15 5.46 -1.93
N SER A 14 -12.69 6.63 -1.53
CA SER A 14 -12.92 7.14 -0.19
C SER A 14 -12.95 8.66 -0.19
N TRP A 15 -13.79 9.24 0.68
CA TRP A 15 -13.78 10.67 0.98
C TRP A 15 -14.22 10.93 2.41
N VAL A 16 -13.66 11.98 2.98
CA VAL A 16 -14.01 12.44 4.34
C VAL A 16 -14.30 13.92 4.27
N ILE A 17 -15.54 14.30 4.58
CA ILE A 17 -16.04 15.67 4.46
C ILE A 17 -15.97 16.33 5.83
N ALA A 18 -15.28 17.47 5.89
CA ALA A 18 -15.08 18.23 7.12
C ALA A 18 -16.36 19.01 7.54
N PRO A 19 -16.48 19.35 8.83
CA PRO A 19 -17.66 20.01 9.41
C PRO A 19 -18.15 21.26 8.67
N GLN A 20 -17.23 22.07 8.12
CA GLN A 20 -17.58 23.31 7.41
C GLN A 20 -18.37 23.06 6.10
N LYS A 21 -18.36 21.83 5.56
CA LYS A 21 -19.14 21.46 4.37
C LYS A 21 -20.36 20.61 4.70
N THR A 22 -20.71 20.39 5.97
CA THR A 22 -21.83 19.55 6.38
C THR A 22 -22.95 20.35 7.07
N LYS A 23 -24.20 19.89 6.93
CA LYS A 23 -25.39 20.54 7.52
C LYS A 23 -25.37 20.57 9.05
N ASN A 24 -24.83 19.52 9.67
CA ASN A 24 -24.87 19.33 11.13
C ASN A 24 -23.54 19.65 11.82
N GLY A 25 -22.55 20.15 11.08
CA GLY A 25 -21.23 20.45 11.63
C GLY A 25 -20.44 19.22 12.11
N LYS A 26 -20.76 18.04 11.58
CA LYS A 26 -20.07 16.78 11.88
C LYS A 26 -19.40 16.20 10.65
N VAL A 27 -18.31 15.47 10.84
CA VAL A 27 -17.63 14.75 9.76
C VAL A 27 -18.54 13.73 9.11
N ILE A 28 -18.51 13.63 7.78
CA ILE A 28 -19.10 12.53 7.03
C ILE A 28 -17.96 11.72 6.41
N PHE A 29 -17.96 10.43 6.67
CA PHE A 29 -16.95 9.49 6.19
C PHE A 29 -17.59 8.48 5.25
N ALA A 30 -16.98 8.25 4.10
CA ALA A 30 -17.35 7.20 3.15
C ALA A 30 -16.11 6.46 2.68
N ASN A 31 -16.20 5.12 2.60
CA ASN A 31 -15.15 4.26 2.07
C ASN A 31 -15.78 3.09 1.32
N ASP A 32 -15.30 2.83 0.14
CA ASP A 32 -15.83 1.84 -0.79
C ASP A 32 -14.68 1.06 -1.45
N PRO A 33 -14.15 0.02 -0.76
CA PRO A 33 -13.11 -0.82 -1.33
C PRO A 33 -13.69 -1.76 -2.38
N HIS A 34 -13.20 -1.67 -3.62
CA HIS A 34 -13.60 -2.57 -4.71
C HIS A 34 -12.69 -3.80 -4.71
N ILE A 35 -13.12 -4.83 -4.02
CA ILE A 35 -12.44 -6.13 -3.95
C ILE A 35 -13.28 -7.17 -4.68
N GLY A 36 -12.64 -8.04 -5.44
CA GLY A 36 -13.31 -9.09 -6.18
C GLY A 36 -14.23 -9.95 -5.29
N PHE A 37 -15.41 -10.30 -5.81
CA PHE A 37 -16.32 -11.19 -5.10
C PHE A 37 -15.73 -12.60 -5.03
N SER A 38 -15.71 -13.19 -3.84
CA SER A 38 -15.21 -14.54 -3.60
C SER A 38 -16.02 -15.27 -2.53
N GLN A 39 -15.93 -16.59 -2.51
CA GLN A 39 -16.51 -17.44 -1.48
C GLN A 39 -15.42 -18.40 -0.97
N PRO A 40 -14.97 -18.29 0.28
CA PRO A 40 -15.42 -17.34 1.30
C PRO A 40 -15.12 -15.88 0.96
N GLY A 41 -15.92 -14.95 1.48
CA GLY A 41 -15.76 -13.51 1.28
C GLY A 41 -14.45 -13.00 1.91
N THR A 42 -13.87 -11.94 1.33
CA THR A 42 -12.66 -11.29 1.86
C THR A 42 -12.91 -10.64 3.21
N TRP A 43 -14.08 -10.01 3.36
CA TRP A 43 -14.45 -9.26 4.56
C TRP A 43 -15.46 -9.99 5.42
N TYR A 44 -15.33 -9.89 6.73
CA TYR A 44 -16.42 -10.13 7.68
C TYR A 44 -16.56 -8.95 8.63
N GLU A 45 -17.76 -8.70 9.07
CA GLU A 45 -18.08 -7.62 10.01
C GLU A 45 -18.09 -8.14 11.44
N ALA A 46 -17.58 -7.31 12.37
CA ALA A 46 -17.72 -7.56 13.79
C ALA A 46 -17.88 -6.25 14.56
N HIS A 47 -18.67 -6.33 15.63
CA HIS A 47 -18.83 -5.26 16.62
C HIS A 47 -18.36 -5.78 17.99
N ILE A 48 -17.25 -5.24 18.46
CA ILE A 48 -16.61 -5.65 19.71
C ILE A 48 -16.82 -4.55 20.73
N VAL A 49 -17.38 -4.92 21.89
CA VAL A 49 -17.59 -4.02 23.01
C VAL A 49 -16.91 -4.60 24.23
N THR A 50 -15.98 -3.84 24.80
CA THR A 50 -15.32 -4.13 26.07
C THR A 50 -15.46 -2.94 27.02
N PRO A 51 -15.07 -3.05 28.31
CA PRO A 51 -15.10 -1.89 29.20
C PRO A 51 -14.25 -0.70 28.71
N GLU A 52 -13.20 -0.97 27.92
CA GLU A 52 -12.24 0.05 27.50
C GLU A 52 -12.41 0.50 26.03
N MET A 53 -13.15 -0.28 25.22
CA MET A 53 -13.19 -0.07 23.77
C MET A 53 -14.54 -0.49 23.18
N GLU A 54 -15.04 0.32 22.26
CA GLU A 54 -16.11 -0.07 21.33
C GLU A 54 -15.60 0.10 19.90
N LEU A 55 -15.56 -0.99 19.14
CA LEU A 55 -14.96 -1.06 17.82
C LEU A 55 -15.86 -1.85 16.88
N TYR A 56 -16.32 -1.21 15.82
CA TYR A 56 -17.04 -1.86 14.74
C TYR A 56 -16.23 -1.75 13.45
N GLY A 57 -16.24 -2.79 12.62
CA GLY A 57 -15.59 -2.69 11.33
C GLY A 57 -15.56 -3.97 10.51
N CYS A 58 -14.85 -3.86 9.38
CA CYS A 58 -14.61 -4.94 8.43
C CYS A 58 -13.21 -5.51 8.65
N TYR A 59 -13.15 -6.80 8.87
CA TYR A 59 -11.95 -7.57 9.21
C TYR A 59 -11.56 -8.48 8.05
N LEU A 60 -10.27 -8.71 7.91
CA LEU A 60 -9.76 -9.86 7.14
C LEU A 60 -9.68 -11.08 8.05
N ALA A 61 -9.91 -12.27 7.51
CA ALA A 61 -9.74 -13.51 8.25
C ALA A 61 -8.31 -13.65 8.78
N GLY A 62 -8.18 -13.88 10.10
CA GLY A 62 -6.90 -13.96 10.79
C GLY A 62 -6.35 -12.65 11.34
N THR A 63 -6.96 -11.50 11.07
CA THR A 63 -6.59 -10.24 11.71
C THR A 63 -7.43 -9.98 12.96
N PRO A 64 -6.82 -9.56 14.09
CA PRO A 64 -7.56 -9.31 15.34
C PRO A 64 -8.27 -7.96 15.38
N TYR A 65 -7.97 -7.06 14.45
CA TYR A 65 -8.52 -5.70 14.36
C TYR A 65 -9.00 -5.40 12.95
N PRO A 66 -10.03 -4.53 12.77
CA PRO A 66 -10.54 -4.19 11.46
C PRO A 66 -9.56 -3.31 10.69
N LEU A 67 -9.52 -3.48 9.38
CA LEU A 67 -8.81 -2.58 8.47
C LEU A 67 -9.63 -1.35 8.13
N LEU A 68 -10.96 -1.48 8.14
CA LEU A 68 -11.94 -0.42 7.91
C LEU A 68 -12.88 -0.42 9.10
N GLY A 69 -13.01 0.70 9.80
CA GLY A 69 -13.83 0.67 10.98
C GLY A 69 -14.02 2.01 11.67
N HIS A 70 -14.69 1.97 12.79
CA HIS A 70 -14.87 3.14 13.64
C HIS A 70 -14.96 2.76 15.12
N THR A 71 -14.58 3.68 15.96
CA THR A 71 -14.85 3.74 17.37
C THR A 71 -16.00 4.74 17.62
N ARG A 72 -16.24 5.14 18.88
CA ARG A 72 -17.13 6.27 19.20
C ARG A 72 -16.52 7.63 18.82
N ASP A 73 -15.20 7.70 18.72
CA ASP A 73 -14.46 8.96 18.58
C ASP A 73 -14.00 9.23 17.16
N TYR A 74 -13.71 8.20 16.35
CA TYR A 74 -13.19 8.34 14.99
C TYR A 74 -13.58 7.17 14.10
N ALA A 75 -13.55 7.41 12.78
CA ALA A 75 -13.67 6.43 11.73
C ALA A 75 -12.42 6.44 10.85
N TYR A 76 -12.08 5.29 10.28
CA TYR A 76 -10.98 5.14 9.33
C TYR A 76 -11.27 4.11 8.27
N GLY A 77 -10.61 4.28 7.14
CA GLY A 77 -10.75 3.38 6.00
C GLY A 77 -9.56 3.48 5.07
N LEU A 78 -9.52 2.61 4.08
CA LEU A 78 -8.35 2.41 3.23
C LEU A 78 -8.75 2.40 1.76
N THR A 79 -7.84 2.89 0.92
CA THR A 79 -7.79 2.56 -0.50
C THR A 79 -6.35 2.17 -0.85
N MET A 80 -6.11 1.52 -1.99
CA MET A 80 -4.74 1.24 -2.43
C MET A 80 -4.06 2.54 -2.87
N PHE A 81 -2.81 2.72 -2.43
CA PHE A 81 -1.99 3.85 -2.83
C PHE A 81 -1.36 3.65 -4.20
N GLU A 82 -1.18 2.41 -4.63
CA GLU A 82 -0.64 2.01 -5.95
C GLU A 82 0.79 2.55 -6.20
N ASN A 83 1.56 2.82 -5.16
CA ASN A 83 2.96 3.21 -5.28
C ASN A 83 3.81 2.08 -5.85
N ASP A 84 4.87 2.44 -6.54
CA ASP A 84 5.90 1.50 -6.95
C ASP A 84 6.64 0.97 -5.72
N ASP A 85 6.57 -0.33 -5.48
CA ASP A 85 7.18 -1.02 -4.34
C ASP A 85 7.94 -2.28 -4.74
N ILE A 86 8.07 -2.55 -6.05
CA ILE A 86 8.76 -3.69 -6.62
C ILE A 86 9.67 -3.23 -7.77
N ASP A 87 10.95 -3.58 -7.69
CA ASP A 87 11.90 -3.43 -8.78
C ASP A 87 12.44 -4.79 -9.22
N LEU A 88 12.68 -4.94 -10.50
CA LEU A 88 13.37 -6.10 -11.06
C LEU A 88 14.78 -5.71 -11.52
N TYR A 89 15.79 -6.43 -11.05
CA TYR A 89 17.19 -6.22 -11.38
C TYR A 89 17.78 -7.35 -12.19
N GLN A 90 18.33 -7.05 -13.36
CA GLN A 90 19.07 -8.03 -14.14
C GLN A 90 20.49 -8.16 -13.62
N GLU A 91 20.79 -9.31 -13.02
CA GLU A 91 22.14 -9.61 -12.51
C GLU A 91 23.07 -10.12 -13.62
N GLU A 92 24.38 -9.95 -13.43
CA GLU A 92 25.42 -10.48 -14.30
C GLU A 92 26.24 -11.53 -13.57
N ASN A 93 26.14 -12.80 -14.00
CA ASN A 93 26.93 -13.87 -13.42
C ASN A 93 28.44 -13.69 -13.71
N ASN A 94 29.28 -14.09 -12.75
CA ASN A 94 30.70 -14.27 -13.00
C ASN A 94 30.91 -15.37 -14.02
N SER A 95 31.62 -15.09 -15.12
CA SER A 95 31.92 -16.08 -16.17
C SER A 95 32.77 -17.26 -15.70
N ALA A 96 33.53 -17.09 -14.62
CA ALA A 96 34.36 -18.14 -14.00
C ALA A 96 33.61 -18.96 -12.93
N ASP A 97 32.58 -18.41 -12.31
CA ASP A 97 31.77 -19.06 -11.26
C ASP A 97 30.32 -18.59 -11.30
N ALA A 98 29.42 -19.41 -11.82
CA ALA A 98 27.99 -19.13 -11.93
C ALA A 98 27.27 -18.97 -10.57
N ASN A 99 27.94 -19.27 -9.44
CA ASN A 99 27.41 -18.99 -8.10
C ASN A 99 27.73 -17.58 -7.60
N GLN A 100 28.41 -16.78 -8.41
CA GLN A 100 28.74 -15.38 -8.12
C GLN A 100 28.06 -14.46 -9.13
N TYR A 101 27.71 -13.29 -8.66
CA TYR A 101 27.19 -12.17 -9.47
C TYR A 101 28.02 -10.92 -9.29
N LYS A 102 28.03 -10.08 -10.31
CA LYS A 102 28.79 -8.84 -10.35
C LYS A 102 28.14 -7.77 -9.48
N THR A 103 28.96 -7.01 -8.78
CA THR A 103 28.55 -5.84 -7.99
C THR A 103 29.44 -4.66 -8.36
N PRO A 104 29.16 -3.42 -7.95
CA PRO A 104 30.02 -2.26 -8.20
C PRO A 104 31.46 -2.43 -7.71
N THR A 105 31.69 -3.27 -6.70
CA THR A 105 33.00 -3.45 -6.06
C THR A 105 33.66 -4.79 -6.38
N GLY A 106 33.03 -5.64 -7.22
CA GLY A 106 33.62 -6.94 -7.60
C GLY A 106 32.54 -8.01 -7.81
N TYR A 107 32.73 -9.18 -7.19
CA TYR A 107 31.78 -10.28 -7.25
C TYR A 107 31.37 -10.73 -5.86
N GLU A 108 30.10 -11.02 -5.70
CA GLU A 108 29.52 -11.61 -4.49
C GLU A 108 28.90 -12.97 -4.77
N THR A 109 28.90 -13.84 -3.77
CA THR A 109 28.26 -15.16 -3.89
C THR A 109 26.76 -15.04 -3.61
N TYR A 110 25.94 -15.64 -4.47
CA TYR A 110 24.51 -15.76 -4.21
C TYR A 110 24.25 -16.51 -2.90
N VAL A 111 23.28 -16.03 -2.14
CA VAL A 111 22.75 -16.76 -0.98
C VAL A 111 21.73 -17.78 -1.49
N SER A 112 21.91 -19.05 -1.13
CA SER A 112 20.97 -20.12 -1.49
C SER A 112 20.34 -20.70 -0.22
N VAL A 113 19.01 -20.77 -0.20
CA VAL A 113 18.24 -21.34 0.91
C VAL A 113 17.33 -22.45 0.38
N GLU A 114 17.51 -23.67 0.89
CA GLU A 114 16.64 -24.78 0.56
C GLU A 114 15.33 -24.71 1.37
N ARG A 115 14.22 -24.98 0.70
CA ARG A 115 12.87 -25.11 1.28
C ARG A 115 12.25 -26.41 0.83
N THR A 116 11.84 -27.25 1.78
CA THR A 116 11.13 -28.48 1.51
C THR A 116 9.62 -28.26 1.65
N ILE A 117 8.89 -28.49 0.56
CA ILE A 117 7.43 -28.43 0.54
C ILE A 117 6.92 -29.88 0.64
N LYS A 118 6.19 -30.16 1.72
CA LYS A 118 5.51 -31.43 1.92
C LYS A 118 4.29 -31.50 1.01
N VAL A 119 4.25 -32.51 0.14
CA VAL A 119 3.12 -32.70 -0.79
C VAL A 119 2.35 -33.95 -0.36
N LYS A 120 1.05 -33.80 -0.09
CA LYS A 120 0.19 -34.92 0.29
C LYS A 120 0.12 -35.94 -0.85
N ASP A 121 0.29 -37.20 -0.50
CA ASP A 121 0.22 -38.36 -1.43
C ASP A 121 1.23 -38.29 -2.61
N SER A 122 2.35 -37.55 -2.44
CA SER A 122 3.42 -37.40 -3.43
C SER A 122 4.78 -37.25 -2.73
N SER A 123 5.86 -37.24 -3.52
CA SER A 123 7.19 -36.88 -3.02
C SER A 123 7.27 -35.40 -2.62
N ASP A 124 8.08 -35.13 -1.60
CA ASP A 124 8.40 -33.73 -1.22
C ASP A 124 9.07 -33.01 -2.40
N VAL A 125 8.77 -31.71 -2.51
CA VAL A 125 9.44 -30.81 -3.45
C VAL A 125 10.48 -30.00 -2.69
N VAL A 126 11.74 -30.06 -3.13
CA VAL A 126 12.82 -29.23 -2.59
C VAL A 126 13.07 -28.06 -3.54
N LEU A 127 12.87 -26.85 -3.04
CA LEU A 127 13.18 -25.62 -3.75
C LEU A 127 14.48 -25.03 -3.22
N SER A 128 15.42 -24.69 -4.11
CA SER A 128 16.60 -23.89 -3.79
C SER A 128 16.35 -22.45 -4.21
N VAL A 129 16.03 -21.58 -3.25
CA VAL A 129 15.83 -20.16 -3.50
C VAL A 129 17.18 -19.47 -3.49
N LYS A 130 17.59 -18.99 -4.65
CA LYS A 130 18.84 -18.25 -4.85
C LYS A 130 18.56 -16.75 -4.81
N SER A 131 19.37 -15.97 -4.08
CA SER A 131 19.17 -14.54 -3.92
C SER A 131 20.46 -13.78 -4.12
N SER A 132 20.38 -12.62 -4.79
CA SER A 132 21.42 -11.59 -4.84
C SER A 132 21.21 -10.55 -3.72
N ARG A 133 22.00 -9.47 -3.74
CA ARG A 133 21.82 -8.30 -2.87
C ARG A 133 20.47 -7.59 -3.10
N HIS A 134 19.85 -7.72 -4.28
CA HIS A 134 18.55 -7.12 -4.59
C HIS A 134 17.37 -7.99 -4.16
N GLY A 135 17.59 -9.31 -4.01
CA GLY A 135 16.52 -10.22 -3.60
C GLY A 135 16.54 -11.57 -4.30
N PRO A 136 15.45 -12.34 -4.22
CA PRO A 136 15.36 -13.66 -4.83
C PRO A 136 15.38 -13.60 -6.36
N ILE A 137 16.02 -14.60 -6.98
CA ILE A 137 16.04 -14.77 -8.44
C ILE A 137 14.71 -15.38 -8.88
N MET A 138 14.04 -14.71 -9.84
CA MET A 138 12.64 -14.96 -10.21
C MET A 138 12.45 -15.61 -11.59
N ASN A 139 13.50 -15.93 -12.33
CA ASN A 139 13.40 -16.41 -13.71
C ASN A 139 12.45 -17.58 -13.92
N ASP A 140 12.40 -18.53 -12.98
CA ASP A 140 11.56 -19.72 -13.07
C ASP A 140 10.16 -19.52 -12.47
N LEU A 141 9.85 -18.32 -11.98
CA LEU A 141 8.62 -18.01 -11.22
C LEU A 141 7.73 -16.99 -11.91
N ILE A 142 8.29 -16.16 -12.81
CA ILE A 142 7.53 -15.13 -13.54
C ILE A 142 7.29 -15.61 -14.97
N ASP A 143 6.03 -15.92 -15.28
CA ASP A 143 5.62 -16.28 -16.63
C ASP A 143 5.90 -15.15 -17.61
N GLY A 144 6.53 -15.48 -18.74
CA GLY A 144 6.85 -14.49 -19.77
C GLY A 144 8.14 -13.69 -19.53
N LEU A 145 8.87 -13.96 -18.45
CA LEU A 145 10.20 -13.43 -18.24
C LEU A 145 11.23 -14.18 -19.11
N ASP A 146 11.36 -13.79 -20.36
CA ASP A 146 12.31 -14.38 -21.31
C ASP A 146 13.71 -13.74 -21.17
N SER A 147 14.33 -13.93 -20.00
CA SER A 147 15.70 -13.49 -19.74
C SER A 147 16.62 -14.69 -19.52
N LYS A 148 17.73 -14.71 -20.25
CA LYS A 148 18.84 -15.70 -20.03
C LYS A 148 19.74 -15.31 -18.86
N LYS A 149 19.68 -14.05 -18.42
CA LYS A 149 20.40 -13.56 -17.25
C LYS A 149 19.50 -13.68 -16.02
N PRO A 150 20.06 -13.88 -14.82
CA PRO A 150 19.28 -13.90 -13.59
C PRO A 150 18.58 -12.54 -13.38
N VAL A 151 17.31 -12.59 -12.98
CA VAL A 151 16.53 -11.40 -12.61
C VAL A 151 16.13 -11.53 -11.15
N ALA A 152 16.62 -10.61 -10.33
CA ALA A 152 16.29 -10.53 -8.91
C ALA A 152 15.09 -9.61 -8.70
N MET A 153 14.26 -9.92 -7.70
CA MET A 153 13.11 -9.10 -7.29
C MET A 153 13.43 -8.37 -5.98
N SER A 154 13.51 -7.06 -6.06
CA SER A 154 13.55 -6.16 -4.91
C SER A 154 12.11 -5.78 -4.56
N TRP A 155 11.61 -6.24 -3.43
CA TRP A 155 10.24 -6.00 -3.00
C TRP A 155 10.19 -5.52 -1.55
N ILE A 156 9.56 -4.40 -1.29
CA ILE A 156 9.51 -3.77 0.03
C ILE A 156 9.02 -4.74 1.12
N TYR A 157 8.07 -5.63 0.81
CA TYR A 157 7.60 -6.67 1.75
C TYR A 157 8.69 -7.61 2.25
N THR A 158 9.74 -7.83 1.46
CA THR A 158 10.83 -8.74 1.82
C THR A 158 12.06 -8.01 2.36
N GLN A 159 12.15 -6.70 2.16
CA GLN A 159 13.31 -5.89 2.52
C GLN A 159 13.12 -5.08 3.80
N GLN A 160 11.87 -4.76 4.16
CA GLN A 160 11.56 -3.92 5.31
C GLN A 160 10.90 -4.71 6.45
N PRO A 161 11.15 -4.35 7.71
CA PRO A 161 10.40 -4.89 8.82
C PRO A 161 8.91 -4.56 8.68
N LEU A 162 8.05 -5.58 8.77
CA LEU A 162 6.61 -5.42 8.67
C LEU A 162 5.99 -5.35 10.07
N HIS A 163 5.44 -4.20 10.42
CA HIS A 163 4.76 -3.95 11.70
C HIS A 163 3.24 -3.85 11.54
N ILE A 164 2.67 -4.61 10.59
CA ILE A 164 1.24 -4.46 10.25
C ILE A 164 0.30 -4.75 11.43
N LEU A 165 0.62 -5.73 12.29
CA LEU A 165 -0.19 -6.03 13.47
C LEU A 165 -0.07 -4.92 14.53
N ASP A 166 1.13 -4.37 14.72
CA ASP A 166 1.34 -3.21 15.60
C ASP A 166 0.60 -1.99 15.06
N ALA A 167 0.64 -1.78 13.74
CA ALA A 167 -0.08 -0.71 13.08
C ALA A 167 -1.59 -0.80 13.32
N VAL A 168 -2.23 -1.94 12.98
CA VAL A 168 -3.69 -2.08 13.14
C VAL A 168 -4.12 -2.07 14.61
N TYR A 169 -3.27 -2.56 15.52
CA TYR A 169 -3.48 -2.39 16.95
C TYR A 169 -3.52 -0.90 17.34
N GLN A 170 -2.50 -0.14 16.91
CA GLN A 170 -2.40 1.29 17.19
C GLN A 170 -3.55 2.08 16.57
N LEU A 171 -3.93 1.76 15.32
CA LEU A 171 -5.08 2.39 14.64
C LEU A 171 -6.38 2.17 15.42
N SER A 172 -6.59 0.96 15.96
CA SER A 172 -7.82 0.60 16.70
C SER A 172 -7.87 1.15 18.13
N HIS A 173 -6.72 1.51 18.73
CA HIS A 173 -6.62 1.97 20.12
C HIS A 173 -6.19 3.43 20.26
N ALA A 174 -6.10 4.17 19.16
CA ALA A 174 -5.68 5.57 19.18
C ALA A 174 -6.60 6.43 20.07
N LYS A 175 -5.99 7.31 20.86
CA LYS A 175 -6.72 8.26 21.73
C LYS A 175 -6.73 9.68 21.14
N SER A 176 -5.99 9.88 20.06
CA SER A 176 -5.87 11.15 19.34
C SER A 176 -5.53 10.93 17.88
N LYS A 177 -5.74 11.96 17.03
CA LYS A 177 -5.26 11.95 15.63
C LYS A 177 -3.75 11.67 15.55
N ALA A 178 -2.96 12.26 16.47
CA ALA A 178 -1.52 12.04 16.50
C ALA A 178 -1.13 10.59 16.86
N ASP A 179 -1.88 9.94 17.77
CA ASP A 179 -1.66 8.52 18.06
C ASP A 179 -2.05 7.64 16.88
N PHE A 180 -3.14 7.99 16.18
CA PHE A 180 -3.56 7.30 14.97
C PHE A 180 -2.48 7.40 13.89
N GLN A 181 -1.94 8.60 13.65
CA GLN A 181 -0.86 8.84 12.67
C GLN A 181 0.41 8.03 12.98
N LYS A 182 0.76 7.82 14.26
CA LYS A 182 1.86 6.91 14.63
C LYS A 182 1.59 5.48 14.15
N GLY A 183 0.35 4.99 14.29
CA GLY A 183 -0.03 3.69 13.74
C GLY A 183 0.11 3.64 12.21
N VAL A 184 -0.34 4.71 11.53
CA VAL A 184 -0.21 4.85 10.07
C VAL A 184 1.26 4.76 9.64
N SER A 185 2.18 5.42 10.35
CA SER A 185 3.61 5.44 10.03
C SER A 185 4.32 4.08 10.17
N LEU A 186 3.70 3.10 10.84
CA LEU A 186 4.24 1.74 10.96
C LEU A 186 3.97 0.87 9.73
N ILE A 187 3.12 1.30 8.81
CA ILE A 187 2.76 0.54 7.61
C ILE A 187 3.82 0.75 6.54
N ALA A 188 4.81 -0.14 6.50
CA ALA A 188 5.85 -0.13 5.47
C ALA A 188 5.37 -0.74 4.14
N ALA A 189 4.47 -1.72 4.19
CA ALA A 189 3.79 -2.36 3.06
C ALA A 189 2.48 -3.03 3.55
N PRO A 190 1.43 -3.07 2.70
CA PRO A 190 1.31 -2.44 1.38
C PRO A 190 1.25 -0.92 1.44
N GLY A 191 1.44 -0.26 0.29
CA GLY A 191 1.09 1.13 0.13
C GLY A 191 -0.42 1.33 0.22
N LEU A 192 -0.87 2.14 1.17
CA LEU A 192 -2.29 2.41 1.40
C LEU A 192 -2.54 3.91 1.50
N ASN A 193 -3.68 4.36 1.00
CA ASN A 193 -4.25 5.64 1.38
C ASN A 193 -5.08 5.42 2.63
N VAL A 194 -4.61 5.89 3.77
CA VAL A 194 -5.32 5.79 5.05
C VAL A 194 -6.12 7.05 5.26
N MET A 195 -7.44 6.90 5.36
CA MET A 195 -8.41 7.99 5.56
C MET A 195 -8.84 8.03 7.02
N TYR A 196 -9.03 9.23 7.56
CA TYR A 196 -9.39 9.45 8.96
C TYR A 196 -10.40 10.58 9.10
N GLY A 197 -11.35 10.40 10.00
CA GLY A 197 -12.27 11.45 10.41
C GLY A 197 -12.71 11.26 11.84
N ASP A 198 -12.75 12.34 12.67
CA ASP A 198 -13.07 12.21 14.08
C ASP A 198 -14.27 13.07 14.55
N ALA A 199 -14.75 12.78 15.75
CA ALA A 199 -15.85 13.51 16.38
C ALA A 199 -15.48 14.97 16.77
N LYS A 200 -14.19 15.33 16.76
CA LYS A 200 -13.69 16.69 17.01
C LYS A 200 -13.67 17.53 15.74
N GLY A 201 -13.98 16.92 14.59
CA GLY A 201 -14.06 17.60 13.30
C GLY A 201 -12.79 17.51 12.46
N ASN A 202 -11.77 16.77 12.90
CA ASN A 202 -10.59 16.57 12.08
C ASN A 202 -10.87 15.60 10.94
N VAL A 203 -10.30 15.90 9.78
CA VAL A 203 -10.25 15.02 8.61
C VAL A 203 -8.80 14.90 8.13
N ALA A 204 -8.38 13.71 7.75
CA ALA A 204 -7.03 13.51 7.26
C ALA A 204 -6.93 12.35 6.27
N TRP A 205 -5.88 12.42 5.47
CA TRP A 205 -5.41 11.38 4.59
C TRP A 205 -3.88 11.29 4.67
N TRP A 206 -3.37 10.08 4.74
CA TRP A 206 -1.94 9.78 4.66
C TRP A 206 -1.70 8.62 3.71
N ALA A 207 -0.79 8.78 2.77
CA ALA A 207 -0.26 7.67 2.00
C ALA A 207 0.77 6.91 2.85
N THR A 208 0.63 5.59 2.94
CA THR A 208 1.58 4.71 3.63
C THR A 208 2.47 3.99 2.63
N GLY A 209 3.37 3.20 3.13
CA GLY A 209 4.37 2.49 2.36
C GLY A 209 5.77 3.06 2.63
N LYS A 210 6.77 2.22 2.60
CA LYS A 210 8.17 2.64 2.68
C LYS A 210 8.62 3.10 1.30
N LEU A 211 8.55 4.40 1.07
CA LEU A 211 8.92 5.03 -0.19
C LEU A 211 10.44 5.14 -0.31
N TYR A 212 10.96 5.12 -1.54
CA TYR A 212 12.39 5.18 -1.82
C TYR A 212 12.68 5.95 -3.12
N LYS A 213 13.94 6.26 -3.34
CA LYS A 213 14.44 6.93 -4.54
C LYS A 213 15.57 6.16 -5.18
N HIS A 214 15.66 6.27 -6.48
CA HIS A 214 16.82 5.93 -7.31
C HIS A 214 17.60 7.19 -7.72
N ASN A 215 18.67 7.00 -8.45
CA ASN A 215 19.35 8.10 -9.13
C ASN A 215 18.42 8.76 -10.18
N GLU A 216 18.68 10.01 -10.49
CA GLU A 216 17.95 10.73 -11.53
C GLU A 216 18.08 10.02 -12.89
N GLY A 217 16.93 9.84 -13.57
CA GLY A 217 16.86 9.17 -14.88
C GLY A 217 16.62 7.66 -14.83
N VAL A 218 16.68 7.01 -13.67
CA VAL A 218 16.31 5.60 -13.53
C VAL A 218 14.80 5.45 -13.75
N ASN A 219 14.42 4.50 -14.60
CA ASN A 219 13.01 4.22 -14.91
C ASN A 219 12.63 2.83 -14.42
N THR A 220 11.95 2.77 -13.28
CA THR A 220 11.52 1.54 -12.59
C THR A 220 10.45 0.74 -13.33
N ASN A 221 9.87 1.27 -14.41
CA ASN A 221 8.98 0.49 -15.29
C ASN A 221 9.72 -0.56 -16.14
N PHE A 222 11.04 -0.57 -16.12
CA PHE A 222 11.90 -1.53 -16.83
C PHE A 222 12.71 -2.35 -15.85
N ILE A 223 13.30 -3.46 -16.35
CA ILE A 223 14.28 -4.23 -15.60
C ILE A 223 15.56 -3.39 -15.48
N LEU A 224 15.99 -3.16 -14.26
CA LEU A 224 17.13 -2.33 -13.88
C LEU A 224 18.47 -3.08 -14.01
N ASP A 225 19.59 -2.35 -14.10
CA ASP A 225 20.93 -2.94 -14.08
C ASP A 225 21.33 -3.32 -12.64
N GLY A 226 21.44 -4.62 -12.39
CA GLY A 226 21.89 -5.14 -11.09
C GLY A 226 23.42 -5.14 -10.87
N ALA A 227 24.23 -4.86 -11.92
CA ALA A 227 25.67 -5.03 -11.87
C ALA A 227 26.46 -3.74 -11.59
N SER A 228 26.04 -2.60 -12.12
CA SER A 228 26.78 -1.32 -12.00
C SER A 228 26.55 -0.64 -10.66
N GLY A 229 25.37 -0.77 -10.08
CA GLY A 229 24.92 0.00 -8.93
C GLY A 229 24.32 1.37 -9.27
N ASP A 230 24.32 1.76 -10.54
CA ASP A 230 23.78 3.05 -10.97
C ASP A 230 22.26 3.12 -10.80
N ASP A 231 21.59 1.97 -10.91
CA ASP A 231 20.13 1.82 -10.77
C ASP A 231 19.70 1.43 -9.34
N ASP A 232 20.61 1.34 -8.38
CA ASP A 232 20.29 0.95 -7.01
C ASP A 232 19.39 1.98 -6.30
N ILE A 233 18.64 1.50 -5.31
CA ILE A 233 17.93 2.38 -4.36
C ILE A 233 18.98 3.23 -3.63
N THR A 234 18.85 4.55 -3.71
CA THR A 234 19.79 5.49 -3.10
C THR A 234 19.35 5.98 -1.72
N GLU A 235 18.04 6.04 -1.48
CA GLU A 235 17.47 6.55 -0.25
C GLU A 235 16.11 5.92 0.04
N PHE A 236 15.87 5.50 1.30
CA PHE A 236 14.55 5.21 1.83
C PHE A 236 14.00 6.45 2.55
N LEU A 237 12.84 6.93 2.09
CA LEU A 237 12.25 8.15 2.61
C LEU A 237 11.70 7.97 4.04
N ASP A 238 11.78 9.03 4.84
CA ASP A 238 11.04 9.12 6.11
C ASP A 238 9.54 9.29 5.83
N PHE A 239 8.69 8.75 6.71
CA PHE A 239 7.23 8.83 6.56
C PHE A 239 6.70 10.25 6.42
N SER A 240 7.38 11.25 7.00
CA SER A 240 7.02 12.66 6.85
C SER A 240 7.12 13.20 5.41
N LYS A 241 7.75 12.42 4.51
CA LYS A 241 7.86 12.71 3.07
C LYS A 241 6.79 12.02 2.24
N ASN A 242 5.96 11.19 2.85
CA ASN A 242 4.85 10.56 2.16
C ASN A 242 3.73 11.59 1.89
N PRO A 243 3.02 11.50 0.78
CA PRO A 243 1.88 12.37 0.49
C PRO A 243 0.83 12.33 1.61
N SER A 244 0.30 13.48 1.98
CA SER A 244 -0.71 13.58 3.02
C SER A 244 -1.48 14.91 2.95
N ALA A 245 -2.67 14.93 3.55
CA ALA A 245 -3.44 16.15 3.75
C ALA A 245 -4.19 16.07 5.10
N GLU A 246 -4.10 17.14 5.89
CA GLU A 246 -4.76 17.23 7.19
C GLU A 246 -5.55 18.54 7.28
N ASN A 247 -6.85 18.44 7.55
CA ASN A 247 -7.76 19.58 7.69
C ASN A 247 -7.60 20.64 6.58
N PRO A 248 -7.63 20.25 5.29
CA PRO A 248 -7.40 21.20 4.21
C PRO A 248 -8.51 22.25 4.15
N GLU A 249 -8.17 23.46 3.71
CA GLU A 249 -9.08 24.60 3.65
C GLU A 249 -10.32 24.36 2.76
N TRP A 250 -10.18 23.54 1.70
CA TRP A 250 -11.30 23.17 0.83
C TRP A 250 -12.30 22.20 1.46
N GLY A 251 -11.99 21.65 2.66
CA GLY A 251 -12.95 21.00 3.52
C GLY A 251 -13.25 19.53 3.26
N TYR A 252 -12.35 18.79 2.61
CA TYR A 252 -12.44 17.33 2.48
C TYR A 252 -11.08 16.72 2.13
N VAL A 253 -10.95 15.41 2.36
CA VAL A 253 -9.89 14.58 1.79
C VAL A 253 -10.54 13.45 0.99
N TYR A 254 -9.84 12.94 -0.02
CA TYR A 254 -10.36 11.87 -0.88
C TYR A 254 -9.23 11.01 -1.45
N SER A 255 -9.60 9.85 -1.95
CA SER A 255 -8.77 8.97 -2.78
C SER A 255 -9.63 8.17 -3.75
N ALA A 256 -9.16 8.01 -4.96
CA ALA A 256 -9.69 7.12 -5.98
C ALA A 256 -8.58 6.30 -6.63
N ASN A 257 -7.52 5.99 -5.87
CA ASN A 257 -6.27 5.34 -6.33
C ASN A 257 -5.51 6.18 -7.37
N ASN A 258 -5.82 7.47 -7.47
CA ASN A 258 -5.13 8.39 -8.35
C ASN A 258 -3.75 8.78 -7.81
N GLN A 259 -2.85 9.15 -8.69
CA GLN A 259 -1.55 9.67 -8.29
C GLN A 259 -1.72 10.95 -7.46
N PRO A 260 -1.09 11.05 -6.27
CA PRO A 260 -1.10 12.28 -5.50
C PRO A 260 -0.20 13.34 -6.13
N GLU A 261 -0.34 14.58 -5.66
CA GLU A 261 0.56 15.66 -6.03
C GLU A 261 1.98 15.40 -5.52
N ALA A 262 2.95 16.03 -6.18
CA ALA A 262 4.35 15.95 -5.80
C ALA A 262 4.59 16.48 -4.38
N VAL A 263 5.43 15.80 -3.62
CA VAL A 263 5.92 16.26 -2.30
C VAL A 263 7.35 16.76 -2.48
N ASP A 264 7.61 18.01 -2.06
CA ASP A 264 8.91 18.67 -2.23
C ASP A 264 9.44 18.61 -3.69
N GLY A 265 8.52 18.67 -4.67
CA GLY A 265 8.84 18.60 -6.10
C GLY A 265 9.10 17.19 -6.64
N PHE A 266 8.99 16.16 -5.81
CA PHE A 266 9.14 14.76 -6.21
C PHE A 266 7.77 14.10 -6.34
N LEU A 267 7.44 13.67 -7.57
CA LEU A 267 6.25 12.89 -7.90
C LEU A 267 6.60 11.41 -7.78
N TYR A 268 6.04 10.75 -6.77
CA TYR A 268 6.37 9.35 -6.52
C TYR A 268 5.83 8.42 -7.64
N PRO A 269 6.67 7.53 -8.20
CA PRO A 269 6.23 6.59 -9.23
C PRO A 269 5.24 5.56 -8.69
N GLY A 270 4.44 4.98 -9.59
CA GLY A 270 3.48 3.93 -9.22
C GLY A 270 2.56 3.56 -10.37
N TYR A 271 1.65 2.64 -10.09
CA TYR A 271 0.68 2.07 -11.02
C TYR A 271 -0.71 2.68 -10.85
N TYR A 272 -0.74 3.98 -10.55
CA TYR A 272 -1.94 4.73 -10.22
C TYR A 272 -3.04 4.60 -11.26
N LEU A 273 -4.28 4.57 -10.78
CA LEU A 273 -5.44 4.55 -11.66
C LEU A 273 -5.70 5.93 -12.29
N PRO A 274 -6.36 5.98 -13.45
CA PRO A 274 -6.72 7.23 -14.11
C PRO A 274 -7.54 8.17 -13.20
N GLU A 275 -7.39 9.47 -13.43
CA GLU A 275 -8.00 10.52 -12.59
C GLU A 275 -9.50 10.75 -12.82
N ASP A 276 -10.16 10.02 -13.69
CA ASP A 276 -11.58 10.21 -14.03
C ASP A 276 -12.49 10.14 -12.79
N ARG A 277 -12.32 9.10 -11.94
CA ARG A 277 -13.05 8.98 -10.68
C ARG A 277 -12.68 10.07 -9.67
N ALA A 278 -11.39 10.38 -9.55
CA ALA A 278 -10.89 11.44 -8.69
C ALA A 278 -11.49 12.80 -9.07
N LYS A 279 -11.49 13.14 -10.36
CA LYS A 279 -12.09 14.37 -10.89
C LYS A 279 -13.60 14.41 -10.65
N ARG A 280 -14.30 13.28 -10.80
CA ARG A 280 -15.73 13.22 -10.51
C ARG A 280 -16.03 13.43 -9.03
N ILE A 281 -15.28 12.77 -8.15
CA ILE A 281 -15.40 12.93 -6.68
C ILE A 281 -15.23 14.42 -6.31
N THR A 282 -14.16 15.07 -6.74
CA THR A 282 -13.90 16.48 -6.42
C THR A 282 -14.98 17.40 -6.99
N GLN A 283 -15.38 17.20 -8.26
CA GLN A 283 -16.48 17.96 -8.88
C GLN A 283 -17.76 17.89 -8.06
N VAL A 284 -18.12 16.69 -7.57
CA VAL A 284 -19.33 16.50 -6.76
C VAL A 284 -19.18 17.10 -5.37
N LEU A 285 -18.03 16.92 -4.71
CA LEU A 285 -17.76 17.49 -3.38
C LEU A 285 -17.73 19.01 -3.40
N ASP A 286 -17.27 19.63 -4.48
CA ASP A 286 -17.22 21.09 -4.63
C ASP A 286 -18.58 21.71 -5.00
N SER A 287 -19.51 20.91 -5.52
CA SER A 287 -20.82 21.41 -5.98
C SER A 287 -21.69 21.97 -4.88
N LYS A 288 -21.42 21.68 -3.59
CA LYS A 288 -22.22 22.13 -2.45
C LYS A 288 -21.42 22.14 -1.14
N SER A 289 -21.95 22.87 -0.15
CA SER A 289 -21.37 23.04 1.21
C SER A 289 -22.36 22.70 2.32
N ASN A 290 -23.35 21.84 2.04
CA ASN A 290 -24.38 21.46 3.01
C ASN A 290 -24.66 19.96 2.92
N TRP A 291 -23.58 19.18 2.98
CA TRP A 291 -23.65 17.71 2.92
C TRP A 291 -24.38 17.12 4.11
N ASP A 292 -25.16 16.08 3.85
CA ASP A 292 -25.81 15.23 4.84
C ASP A 292 -25.64 13.75 4.45
N LYS A 293 -26.12 12.84 5.31
CA LYS A 293 -26.00 11.40 5.10
C LYS A 293 -26.65 10.94 3.79
N GLU A 294 -27.83 11.47 3.46
CA GLU A 294 -28.57 11.11 2.24
C GLU A 294 -27.81 11.54 0.98
N ALA A 295 -27.23 12.75 1.00
CA ALA A 295 -26.40 13.22 -0.10
C ALA A 295 -25.13 12.42 -0.26
N GLY A 296 -24.47 12.04 0.85
CA GLY A 296 -23.32 11.16 0.85
C GLY A 296 -23.64 9.79 0.27
N SER A 297 -24.75 9.17 0.69
CA SER A 297 -25.19 7.87 0.16
C SER A 297 -25.53 7.92 -1.34
N LYS A 298 -26.10 9.03 -1.82
CA LYS A 298 -26.35 9.20 -3.27
C LYS A 298 -25.07 9.33 -4.07
N MET A 299 -24.04 9.96 -3.51
CA MET A 299 -22.75 10.08 -4.16
C MET A 299 -22.04 8.74 -4.32
N MET A 300 -22.30 7.74 -3.45
CA MET A 300 -21.71 6.40 -3.54
C MET A 300 -22.14 5.64 -4.81
N VAL A 301 -23.23 6.02 -5.43
CA VAL A 301 -23.82 5.36 -6.61
C VAL A 301 -23.85 6.27 -7.85
N ASP A 302 -23.11 7.40 -7.82
CA ASP A 302 -22.95 8.31 -8.93
C ASP A 302 -21.82 7.84 -9.90
#